data_8edc49f207c19af947b7e18aedad3bc8
#
_entry.id   8edc49f207c19af947b7e18aedad3bc8
#
_cell.length_a   1.000
_cell.length_b   1.000
_cell.length_c   1.000
_cell.angle_alpha   90.00
_cell.angle_beta   90.00
_cell.angle_gamma   90.00
#
_symmetry.space_group_name_H-M   'P 1'
#
loop_
_entity.id
_entity.type
_entity.pdbx_description
1 polymer ?
#
loop_
_entity_poly.entity_id
_entity_poly.type
_entity_poly.pdbx_seq_one_letter_code
_entity_poly.pdbx_strand_id
1 'polypeptide(L)' 'MKKRYTDEQIIGFIKQAAAGTPVKELARKHGFSDASFYLWRRRFGGMDVPDA' A
#
# COMPACT_ATOMS: atom_id res chain seq x y z
N MET A 1 1.69 9.57 17.72
CA MET A 1 1.62 8.46 17.57
C MET A 1 2.06 7.88 16.36
N LYS A 2 2.61 6.80 16.32
CA LYS A 2 3.06 6.16 15.24
C LYS A 2 2.05 5.35 14.64
N LYS A 3 1.83 5.37 13.38
CA LYS A 3 0.89 4.54 12.76
C LYS A 3 1.61 3.36 12.25
N ARG A 4 1.31 2.22 12.78
CA ARG A 4 1.94 1.03 12.33
C ARG A 4 0.95 0.21 11.60
N TYR A 5 1.28 -0.35 10.46
CA TYR A 5 0.38 -1.18 9.66
C TYR A 5 0.98 -2.56 9.54
N THR A 6 0.17 -3.59 9.58
CA THR A 6 0.67 -4.95 9.44
C THR A 6 0.92 -5.22 7.99
N ASP A 7 1.67 -6.27 7.70
CA ASP A 7 1.98 -6.63 6.33
C ASP A 7 0.70 -6.89 5.55
N GLU A 8 -0.25 -7.52 6.19
CA GLU A 8 -1.50 -7.79 5.56
C GLU A 8 -2.20 -6.51 5.14
N GLN A 9 -2.19 -5.52 6.02
CA GLN A 9 -2.83 -4.28 5.71
C GLN A 9 -2.11 -3.58 4.55
N ILE A 10 -0.81 -3.61 4.58
CA ILE A 10 -0.02 -2.97 3.54
C ILE A 10 -0.30 -3.61 2.19
N ILE A 11 -0.34 -4.92 2.17
CA ILE A 11 -0.61 -5.64 0.94
C ILE A 11 -2.01 -5.30 0.45
N GLY A 12 -2.94 -5.15 1.38
CA GLY A 12 -4.30 -4.77 1.04
C GLY A 12 -4.35 -3.41 0.35
N PHE A 13 -3.56 -2.46 0.86
CA PHE A 13 -3.51 -1.13 0.26
C PHE A 13 -2.97 -1.23 -1.16
N ILE A 14 -1.93 -2.02 -1.33
CA ILE A 14 -1.33 -2.17 -2.63
C ILE A 14 -2.32 -2.79 -3.61
N LYS A 15 -3.07 -3.76 -3.16
CA LYS A 15 -4.06 -4.40 -4.00
C LYS A 15 -5.17 -3.43 -4.38
N GLN A 16 -5.58 -2.61 -3.46
CA GLN A 16 -6.60 -1.63 -3.74
C GLN A 16 -6.13 -0.64 -4.78
N ALA A 17 -4.88 -0.22 -4.67
CA ALA A 17 -4.33 0.71 -5.63
C ALA A 17 -4.25 0.06 -6.99
N ALA A 18 -3.92 -1.21 -7.03
CA ALA A 18 -3.82 -1.93 -8.29
C ALA A 18 -5.20 -2.08 -8.91
N ALA A 19 -6.21 -2.12 -8.08
CA ALA A 19 -7.57 -2.26 -8.58
C ALA A 19 -8.13 -0.95 -9.11
N GLY A 20 -7.40 0.13 -8.92
CA GLY A 20 -7.86 1.40 -9.42
C GLY A 20 -8.05 2.51 -8.41
N THR A 21 -7.87 2.21 -7.15
CA THR A 21 -8.05 3.23 -6.12
C THR A 21 -6.83 4.14 -6.09
N PRO A 22 -7.04 5.45 -6.15
CA PRO A 22 -5.91 6.37 -6.15
C PRO A 22 -5.12 6.28 -4.85
N VAL A 23 -3.82 6.29 -4.98
CA VAL A 23 -2.94 6.25 -3.82
C VAL A 23 -3.22 7.42 -2.88
N LYS A 24 -3.50 8.57 -3.45
CA LYS A 24 -3.79 9.72 -2.66
C LYS A 24 -4.97 9.49 -1.74
N GLU A 25 -5.98 8.84 -2.25
CA GLU A 25 -7.14 8.56 -1.48
C GLU A 25 -6.86 7.57 -0.38
N LEU A 26 -6.09 6.55 -0.69
CA LEU A 26 -5.73 5.56 0.30
C LEU A 26 -4.93 6.21 1.40
N ALA A 27 -3.98 7.04 1.03
CA ALA A 27 -3.13 7.70 2.00
C ALA A 27 -3.96 8.56 2.94
N ARG A 28 -4.90 9.30 2.36
CA ARG A 28 -5.71 10.16 3.15
C ARG A 28 -6.62 9.38 4.05
N LYS A 29 -7.23 8.35 3.52
CA LYS A 29 -8.14 7.55 4.27
C LYS A 29 -7.46 6.81 5.40
N HIS A 30 -6.30 6.27 5.18
CA HIS A 30 -5.63 5.47 6.18
C HIS A 30 -4.56 6.20 6.96
N GLY A 31 -4.23 7.40 6.53
CA GLY A 31 -3.28 8.21 7.29
C GLY A 31 -1.81 7.94 7.06
N PHE A 32 -1.44 7.49 5.88
CA PHE A 32 -0.03 7.30 5.59
C PHE A 32 0.37 8.27 4.48
N SER A 33 1.64 8.34 4.18
CA SER A 33 2.09 9.27 3.15
C SER A 33 2.35 8.52 1.86
N ASP A 34 2.39 9.26 0.76
CA ASP A 34 2.64 8.66 -0.53
C ASP A 34 3.98 7.95 -0.51
N ALA A 35 4.95 8.57 0.14
CA ALA A 35 6.28 8.00 0.20
C ALA A 35 6.24 6.63 0.87
N SER A 36 5.47 6.50 1.91
CA SER A 36 5.35 5.23 2.60
C SER A 36 4.75 4.19 1.68
N PHE A 37 3.74 4.59 0.95
CA PHE A 37 3.08 3.66 0.06
C PHE A 37 4.05 3.13 -0.99
N TYR A 38 4.82 3.99 -1.60
CA TYR A 38 5.75 3.59 -2.63
C TYR A 38 6.83 2.68 -2.07
N LEU A 39 7.23 2.94 -0.85
CA LEU A 39 8.21 2.13 -0.21
C LEU A 39 7.66 0.73 0.00
N TRP A 40 6.43 0.66 0.48
CA TRP A 40 5.77 -0.62 0.69
C TRP A 40 5.60 -1.37 -0.61
N ARG A 41 5.23 -0.66 -1.64
CA ARG A 41 5.02 -1.26 -2.92
C ARG A 41 6.31 -1.90 -3.43
N ARG A 42 7.42 -1.27 -3.17
CA ARG A 42 8.68 -1.81 -3.57
C ARG A 42 8.98 -3.07 -2.80
N ARG A 43 8.67 -3.08 -1.54
CA ARG A 43 8.94 -4.23 -0.71
C ARG A 43 8.03 -5.39 -0.95
N PHE A 44 6.75 -5.13 -1.01
CA PHE A 44 5.78 -6.20 -1.13
C PHE A 44 5.18 -6.41 -2.49
N GLY A 45 5.31 -5.43 -3.34
CA GLY A 45 4.68 -5.53 -4.63
C GLY A 45 5.11 -6.73 -5.43
N GLY A 46 6.39 -6.96 -5.42
CA GLY A 46 6.90 -8.06 -6.19
C GLY A 46 6.52 -9.41 -5.66
N MET A 47 6.34 -9.49 -4.38
CA MET A 47 5.98 -10.72 -3.77
C MET A 47 4.56 -11.03 -4.02
N ASP A 48 3.73 -10.05 -3.96
CA ASP A 48 2.35 -10.26 -4.10
C ASP A 48 1.92 -10.50 -5.52
N VAL A 49 2.55 -9.92 -6.47
CA VAL A 49 2.17 -10.05 -7.81
C VAL A 49 2.59 -11.32 -8.36
N PRO A 50 1.76 -12.09 -8.70
CA PRO A 50 2.13 -13.34 -9.27
C PRO A 50 2.58 -13.08 -10.63
N ASP A 51 2.65 -12.46 -11.05
CA ASP A 51 3.07 -12.29 -12.03
C ASP A 51 2.75 -12.51 -12.95
N ALA A 52 2.56 -12.60 -13.07
CA ALA A 52 2.41 -12.84 -13.83
C ALA A 52 2.23 -12.91 -14.32
#